data_7c51f01ffe1167e0cf35853e0d32f6f9
#
_entry.id   7c51f01ffe1167e0cf35853e0d32f6f9
#
_cell.length_a   1.000
_cell.length_b   1.000
_cell.length_c   1.000
_cell.angle_alpha   90.00
_cell.angle_beta   90.00
_cell.angle_gamma   90.00
#
_symmetry.space_group_name_H-M   'P 1'
#
loop_
_entity.id
_entity.type
_entity.pdbx_description
1 polymer ?
#
loop_
_entity_poly.entity_id
_entity_poly.type
_entity_poly.pdbx_seq_one_letter_code
_entity_poly.pdbx_strand_id
1 'polypeptide(L)'
;MPRKKTFVDNQFEGHPLCDVPREFSYNYIRTIVDLVSTMTERHSKVLVARFDLRYPQGYEADGTNQDFSAAMQAVCRDFSQKKYDPQYVARREQQSSCNPHYHVGFALNGNKKRSIPDLRSTLEKHWSEQLQIPLSEVQEKALVYPCNRAPDGSHRSNGRMINRNSLDASEQKEESIRQLSYLGKVDEDDVTDSATRKFFASQFYKDYNRTMTLKRYWAERKADASSGSSIGSI
;
A
#
# COMPACT_ATOMS: atom_id res chain seq x y z
N MET A 1 14.07 -18.03 15.08
CA MET A 1 13.30 -17.17 14.18
C MET A 1 13.91 -15.77 14.21
N PRO A 2 14.20 -15.10 13.08
CA PRO A 2 14.66 -13.73 13.11
C PRO A 2 13.57 -12.85 13.76
N ARG A 3 13.94 -12.04 14.76
CA ARG A 3 13.03 -11.09 15.41
C ARG A 3 12.41 -10.20 14.32
N LYS A 4 11.06 -10.08 14.30
CA LYS A 4 10.36 -9.06 13.53
C LYS A 4 10.93 -7.72 13.97
N LYS A 5 11.64 -7.02 13.09
CA LYS A 5 12.15 -5.68 13.41
C LYS A 5 10.97 -4.72 13.35
N THR A 6 10.55 -4.23 14.50
CA THR A 6 9.61 -3.12 14.65
C THR A 6 10.37 -1.88 15.12
N PHE A 7 9.79 -0.71 14.92
CA PHE A 7 10.33 0.57 15.40
C PHE A 7 9.20 1.54 15.70
N VAL A 8 9.49 2.50 16.60
CA VAL A 8 8.59 3.60 16.94
C VAL A 8 9.28 4.88 16.49
N ASP A 9 8.90 5.38 15.34
CA ASP A 9 9.40 6.65 14.79
C ASP A 9 8.34 7.17 13.81
N ASN A 10 8.25 8.49 13.69
CA ASN A 10 7.41 9.16 12.69
C ASN A 10 8.12 9.32 11.33
N GLN A 11 9.32 8.77 11.18
CA GLN A 11 10.11 8.78 9.96
C GLN A 11 10.76 7.42 9.69
N PHE A 12 10.94 7.11 8.42
CA PHE A 12 11.69 5.96 7.95
C PHE A 12 12.62 6.39 6.80
N GLU A 13 13.94 6.36 7.04
CA GLU A 13 14.94 6.74 6.03
C GLU A 13 14.69 8.12 5.41
N GLY A 14 14.26 9.08 6.24
CA GLY A 14 13.94 10.44 5.82
C GLY A 14 12.53 10.63 5.25
N HIS A 15 11.75 9.55 5.08
CA HIS A 15 10.36 9.64 4.65
C HIS A 15 9.43 9.79 5.86
N PRO A 16 8.53 10.78 5.89
CA PRO A 16 7.55 10.93 6.96
C PRO A 16 6.53 9.79 6.91
N LEU A 17 6.16 9.30 8.09
CA LEU A 17 5.13 8.28 8.27
C LEU A 17 3.83 8.90 8.79
N CYS A 18 2.75 8.13 8.75
CA CYS A 18 1.48 8.59 9.31
C CYS A 18 1.57 8.68 10.84
N ASP A 19 0.89 9.72 11.39
CA ASP A 19 0.80 9.93 12.83
C ASP A 19 -0.15 8.88 13.44
N VAL A 20 0.43 7.78 13.88
CA VAL A 20 -0.25 6.78 14.71
C VAL A 20 0.65 6.47 15.88
N PRO A 21 0.14 6.44 17.13
CA PRO A 21 0.92 6.15 18.32
C PRO A 21 1.17 4.64 18.42
N ARG A 22 1.85 4.04 17.44
CA ARG A 22 2.03 2.59 17.31
C ARG A 22 3.37 2.26 16.69
N GLU A 23 3.79 1.01 16.87
CA GLU A 23 4.96 0.48 16.19
C GLU A 23 4.70 0.23 14.71
N PHE A 24 5.76 0.36 13.91
CA PHE A 24 5.77 -0.01 12.50
C PHE A 24 6.64 -1.25 12.27
N SER A 25 6.22 -2.10 11.36
CA SER A 25 7.05 -3.19 10.84
C SER A 25 8.06 -2.63 9.84
N TYR A 26 9.35 -2.81 10.13
CA TYR A 26 10.44 -2.39 9.25
C TYR A 26 10.25 -2.90 7.81
N ASN A 27 9.94 -4.20 7.66
CA ASN A 27 9.79 -4.81 6.35
C ASN A 27 8.59 -4.29 5.57
N TYR A 28 7.49 -3.97 6.26
CA TYR A 28 6.29 -3.45 5.59
C TYR A 28 6.53 -2.04 5.11
N ILE A 29 7.09 -1.18 5.95
CA ILE A 29 7.42 0.21 5.57
C ILE A 29 8.44 0.22 4.44
N ARG A 30 9.50 -0.61 4.52
CA ARG A 30 10.46 -0.75 3.43
C ARG A 30 9.78 -1.11 2.11
N THR A 31 8.88 -2.09 2.12
CA THR A 31 8.16 -2.52 0.92
C THR A 31 7.29 -1.39 0.35
N ILE A 32 6.67 -0.57 1.21
CA ILE A 32 5.86 0.59 0.79
C ILE A 32 6.75 1.65 0.12
N VAL A 33 7.87 2.00 0.73
CA VAL A 33 8.84 2.96 0.17
C VAL A 33 9.37 2.48 -1.17
N ASP A 34 9.74 1.20 -1.26
CA ASP A 34 10.24 0.56 -2.48
C ASP A 34 9.16 0.56 -3.59
N LEU A 35 7.89 0.30 -3.24
CA LEU A 35 6.77 0.34 -4.19
C LEU A 35 6.66 1.73 -4.83
N VAL A 36 6.55 2.78 -4.01
CA VAL A 36 6.36 4.14 -4.51
C VAL A 36 7.59 4.60 -5.30
N SER A 37 8.79 4.30 -4.81
CA SER A 37 10.05 4.64 -5.49
C SER A 37 10.17 3.96 -6.84
N THR A 38 9.97 2.64 -6.91
CA THR A 38 10.02 1.87 -8.16
C THR A 38 9.02 2.40 -9.19
N MET A 39 7.79 2.71 -8.76
CA MET A 39 6.77 3.22 -9.66
C MET A 39 7.10 4.63 -10.17
N THR A 40 7.66 5.49 -9.34
CA THR A 40 8.10 6.85 -9.75
C THR A 40 9.36 6.83 -10.63
N GLU A 41 10.20 5.81 -10.54
CA GLU A 41 11.29 5.59 -11.50
C GLU A 41 10.75 5.11 -12.87
N ARG A 42 9.75 4.23 -12.85
CA ARG A 42 9.16 3.61 -14.04
C ARG A 42 8.30 4.57 -14.85
N HIS A 43 7.54 5.42 -14.17
CA HIS A 43 6.56 6.31 -14.77
C HIS A 43 6.80 7.76 -14.36
N SER A 44 6.63 8.70 -15.31
CA SER A 44 6.69 10.14 -15.03
C SER A 44 5.52 10.63 -14.17
N LYS A 45 4.41 9.89 -14.19
CA LYS A 45 3.24 10.12 -13.32
C LYS A 45 2.80 8.82 -12.68
N VAL A 46 2.53 8.85 -11.38
CA VAL A 46 2.04 7.71 -10.60
C VAL A 46 0.81 8.11 -9.83
N LEU A 47 -0.29 7.38 -10.00
CA LEU A 47 -1.49 7.54 -9.18
C LEU A 47 -1.38 6.60 -7.99
N VAL A 48 -1.38 7.16 -6.78
CA VAL A 48 -1.38 6.40 -5.52
C VAL A 48 -2.75 6.52 -4.86
N ALA A 49 -3.37 5.38 -4.52
CA ALA A 49 -4.68 5.36 -3.88
C ALA A 49 -4.76 4.25 -2.83
N ARG A 50 -5.56 4.48 -1.77
CA ARG A 50 -5.80 3.51 -0.72
C ARG A 50 -7.28 3.18 -0.63
N PHE A 51 -7.59 1.88 -0.42
CA PHE A 51 -8.93 1.36 -0.20
C PHE A 51 -8.94 0.41 1.00
N ASP A 52 -10.08 0.32 1.66
CA ASP A 52 -10.36 -0.73 2.63
C ASP A 52 -11.43 -1.66 2.05
N LEU A 53 -11.18 -2.97 2.11
CA LEU A 53 -12.12 -4.02 1.70
C LEU A 53 -12.64 -4.74 2.94
N ARG A 54 -13.96 -4.84 3.04
CA ARG A 54 -14.65 -5.44 4.19
C ARG A 54 -15.61 -6.52 3.72
N TYR A 55 -15.89 -7.46 4.59
CA TYR A 55 -16.98 -8.41 4.42
C TYR A 55 -18.30 -7.80 4.91
N PRO A 56 -19.44 -8.19 4.35
CA PRO A 56 -20.74 -7.75 4.88
C PRO A 56 -20.99 -8.34 6.27
N GLN A 57 -21.83 -7.68 7.04
CA GLN A 57 -22.25 -8.20 8.34
C GLN A 57 -22.97 -9.54 8.17
N GLY A 58 -22.63 -10.53 9.01
CA GLY A 58 -23.20 -11.86 8.96
C GLY A 58 -22.59 -12.78 7.88
N TYR A 59 -21.61 -12.28 7.11
CA TYR A 59 -20.82 -13.16 6.24
C TYR A 59 -19.85 -13.99 7.07
N GLU A 60 -19.70 -15.27 6.73
CA GLU A 60 -18.77 -16.18 7.39
C GLU A 60 -17.60 -16.47 6.43
N ALA A 61 -16.52 -15.66 6.55
CA ALA A 61 -15.28 -15.93 5.82
C ALA A 61 -14.62 -17.22 6.37
N ASP A 62 -13.99 -17.98 5.49
CA ASP A 62 -13.29 -19.24 5.86
C ASP A 62 -12.00 -19.01 6.69
N GLY A 63 -11.70 -17.79 7.07
CA GLY A 63 -10.51 -17.40 7.81
C GLY A 63 -9.23 -17.34 6.98
N THR A 64 -9.26 -17.83 5.73
CA THR A 64 -8.11 -17.75 4.81
C THR A 64 -8.02 -16.37 4.13
N ASN A 65 -7.03 -16.22 3.23
CA ASN A 65 -6.89 -15.03 2.38
C ASN A 65 -7.34 -15.32 0.94
N GLN A 66 -8.08 -16.39 0.70
CA GLN A 66 -8.39 -16.85 -0.66
C GLN A 66 -9.25 -15.84 -1.40
N ASP A 67 -10.33 -15.35 -0.77
CA ASP A 67 -11.24 -14.35 -1.35
C ASP A 67 -10.47 -13.08 -1.76
N PHE A 68 -9.66 -12.56 -0.84
CA PHE A 68 -8.84 -11.40 -1.10
C PHE A 68 -7.84 -11.63 -2.24
N SER A 69 -7.16 -12.76 -2.23
CA SER A 69 -6.14 -13.08 -3.23
C SER A 69 -6.75 -13.23 -4.63
N ALA A 70 -7.90 -13.87 -4.75
CA ALA A 70 -8.60 -14.04 -6.01
C ALA A 70 -9.14 -12.71 -6.55
N ALA A 71 -9.77 -11.89 -5.69
CA ALA A 71 -10.23 -10.54 -6.06
C ALA A 71 -9.07 -9.68 -6.56
N MET A 72 -7.95 -9.65 -5.82
CA MET A 72 -6.77 -8.85 -6.20
C MET A 72 -6.14 -9.34 -7.52
N GLN A 73 -6.12 -10.65 -7.76
CA GLN A 73 -5.64 -11.21 -9.04
C GLN A 73 -6.51 -10.74 -10.21
N ALA A 74 -7.83 -10.74 -10.04
CA ALA A 74 -8.77 -10.28 -11.07
C ALA A 74 -8.62 -8.78 -11.34
N VAL A 75 -8.57 -7.96 -10.29
CA VAL A 75 -8.33 -6.50 -10.37
C VAL A 75 -7.03 -6.19 -11.10
N CYS A 76 -5.93 -6.83 -10.70
CA CYS A 76 -4.63 -6.61 -11.33
C CYS A 76 -4.61 -7.05 -12.80
N ARG A 77 -5.31 -8.12 -13.17
CA ARG A 77 -5.46 -8.53 -14.57
C ARG A 77 -6.19 -7.47 -15.40
N ASP A 78 -7.33 -6.98 -14.92
CA ASP A 78 -8.11 -5.94 -15.63
C ASP A 78 -7.31 -4.64 -15.79
N PHE A 79 -6.56 -4.23 -14.75
CA PHE A 79 -5.73 -3.04 -14.80
C PHE A 79 -4.52 -3.21 -15.73
N SER A 80 -3.95 -4.41 -15.79
CA SER A 80 -2.84 -4.74 -16.71
C SER A 80 -3.29 -4.69 -18.16
N GLN A 81 -4.49 -5.20 -18.49
CA GLN A 81 -5.07 -5.09 -19.83
C GLN A 81 -5.26 -3.64 -20.26
N LYS A 82 -5.59 -2.75 -19.32
CA LYS A 82 -5.71 -1.30 -19.55
C LYS A 82 -4.36 -0.57 -19.53
N LYS A 83 -3.24 -1.29 -19.40
CA LYS A 83 -1.85 -0.75 -19.30
C LYS A 83 -1.66 0.21 -18.14
N TYR A 84 -2.35 -0.04 -17.02
CA TYR A 84 -2.19 0.75 -15.79
C TYR A 84 -0.99 0.35 -14.96
N ASP A 85 -0.29 -0.74 -15.30
CA ASP A 85 0.86 -1.29 -14.54
C ASP A 85 0.57 -1.37 -13.04
N PRO A 86 -0.45 -2.17 -12.62
CA PRO A 86 -0.92 -2.18 -11.25
C PRO A 86 0.12 -2.81 -10.33
N GLN A 87 0.53 -2.02 -9.34
CA GLN A 87 1.31 -2.51 -8.22
C GLN A 87 0.55 -2.21 -6.94
N TYR A 88 0.65 -3.10 -5.96
CA TYR A 88 -0.06 -2.91 -4.70
C TYR A 88 0.71 -3.47 -3.50
N VAL A 89 0.37 -2.93 -2.36
CA VAL A 89 0.62 -3.51 -1.03
C VAL A 89 -0.71 -3.63 -0.32
N ALA A 90 -0.85 -4.65 0.51
CA ALA A 90 -2.06 -4.79 1.31
C ALA A 90 -1.74 -5.38 2.68
N ARG A 91 -2.59 -5.05 3.64
CA ARG A 91 -2.56 -5.58 4.99
C ARG A 91 -3.91 -6.16 5.37
N ARG A 92 -3.90 -7.39 5.91
CA ARG A 92 -4.99 -8.00 6.63
C ARG A 92 -4.97 -7.52 8.07
N GLU A 93 -6.12 -7.14 8.59
CA GLU A 93 -6.36 -6.91 10.00
C GLU A 93 -7.60 -7.66 10.45
N GLN A 94 -7.55 -8.18 11.67
CA GLN A 94 -8.70 -8.78 12.32
C GLN A 94 -8.59 -8.51 13.82
N GLN A 95 -9.57 -7.78 14.34
CA GLN A 95 -9.66 -7.48 15.77
C GLN A 95 -10.85 -8.21 16.38
N SER A 96 -11.83 -7.50 16.92
CA SER A 96 -13.07 -8.08 17.49
C SER A 96 -14.08 -8.57 16.45
N SER A 97 -13.86 -8.29 15.17
CA SER A 97 -14.74 -8.74 14.08
C SER A 97 -14.54 -10.21 13.78
N CYS A 98 -15.63 -10.93 13.49
CA CYS A 98 -15.58 -12.33 13.02
C CYS A 98 -14.80 -12.45 11.70
N ASN A 99 -14.88 -11.43 10.84
CA ASN A 99 -14.22 -11.41 9.55
C ASN A 99 -13.01 -10.47 9.55
N PRO A 100 -11.95 -10.81 8.79
CA PRO A 100 -10.86 -9.88 8.53
C PRO A 100 -11.31 -8.71 7.65
N HIS A 101 -10.56 -7.64 7.66
CA HIS A 101 -10.63 -6.60 6.65
C HIS A 101 -9.25 -6.34 6.06
N TYR A 102 -9.22 -5.78 4.86
CA TYR A 102 -7.98 -5.55 4.13
C TYR A 102 -7.83 -4.08 3.80
N HIS A 103 -6.68 -3.54 4.14
CA HIS A 103 -6.23 -2.24 3.66
C HIS A 103 -5.37 -2.44 2.43
N VAL A 104 -5.69 -1.80 1.32
CA VAL A 104 -4.98 -1.96 0.06
C VAL A 104 -4.50 -0.62 -0.45
N GLY A 105 -3.20 -0.50 -0.69
CA GLY A 105 -2.56 0.63 -1.35
C GLY A 105 -2.15 0.27 -2.76
N PHE A 106 -2.63 1.01 -3.75
CA PHE A 106 -2.25 0.88 -5.15
C PHE A 106 -1.28 1.98 -5.56
N ALA A 107 -0.35 1.63 -6.46
CA ALA A 107 0.42 2.56 -7.27
C ALA A 107 0.24 2.16 -8.74
N LEU A 108 -0.24 3.08 -9.57
CA LEU A 108 -0.61 2.86 -10.96
C LEU A 108 0.10 3.86 -11.87
N ASN A 109 0.28 3.48 -13.15
CA ASN A 109 0.77 4.38 -14.19
C ASN A 109 -0.18 5.58 -14.37
N GLY A 110 0.16 6.71 -13.77
CA GLY A 110 -0.62 7.96 -13.79
C GLY A 110 -0.74 8.62 -15.16
N ASN A 111 0.08 8.21 -16.14
CA ASN A 111 -0.08 8.66 -17.53
C ASN A 111 -1.29 8.00 -18.20
N LYS A 112 -1.71 6.83 -17.70
CA LYS A 112 -2.85 6.06 -18.23
C LYS A 112 -4.08 6.17 -17.34
N LYS A 113 -3.91 6.34 -16.03
CA LYS A 113 -4.99 6.42 -15.03
C LYS A 113 -4.82 7.66 -14.16
N ARG A 114 -5.81 8.56 -14.16
CA ARG A 114 -5.71 9.86 -13.48
C ARG A 114 -6.66 10.04 -12.30
N SER A 115 -7.60 9.13 -12.10
CA SER A 115 -8.63 9.27 -11.06
C SER A 115 -9.04 7.92 -10.48
N ILE A 116 -9.64 7.91 -9.31
CA ILE A 116 -9.95 6.70 -8.55
C ILE A 116 -11.36 6.09 -8.77
N PRO A 117 -12.38 6.76 -9.35
CA PRO A 117 -13.72 6.17 -9.47
C PRO A 117 -13.74 4.81 -10.15
N ASP A 118 -13.06 4.65 -11.29
CA ASP A 118 -13.02 3.35 -12.00
C ASP A 118 -12.21 2.29 -11.23
N LEU A 119 -11.20 2.72 -10.41
CA LEU A 119 -10.50 1.79 -9.52
C LEU A 119 -11.49 1.22 -8.50
N ARG A 120 -12.27 2.11 -7.89
CA ARG A 120 -13.30 1.73 -6.94
C ARG A 120 -14.30 0.78 -7.57
N SER A 121 -14.88 1.15 -8.72
CA SER A 121 -15.86 0.31 -9.42
C SER A 121 -15.31 -1.05 -9.81
N THR A 122 -14.04 -1.12 -10.23
CA THR A 122 -13.39 -2.41 -10.55
C THR A 122 -13.18 -3.26 -9.29
N LEU A 123 -12.77 -2.64 -8.18
CA LEU A 123 -12.65 -3.33 -6.88
C LEU A 123 -14.01 -3.83 -6.39
N GLU A 124 -15.06 -2.98 -6.44
CA GLU A 124 -16.42 -3.33 -6.04
C GLU A 124 -16.95 -4.53 -6.85
N LYS A 125 -16.74 -4.51 -8.18
CA LYS A 125 -17.13 -5.61 -9.07
C LYS A 125 -16.45 -6.92 -8.66
N HIS A 126 -15.13 -6.95 -8.58
CA HIS A 126 -14.41 -8.19 -8.28
C HIS A 126 -14.60 -8.65 -6.82
N TRP A 127 -14.82 -7.73 -5.89
CA TRP A 127 -15.17 -8.08 -4.51
C TRP A 127 -16.56 -8.71 -4.45
N SER A 128 -17.55 -8.15 -5.17
CA SER A 128 -18.90 -8.71 -5.33
C SER A 128 -18.87 -10.13 -5.93
N GLU A 129 -18.14 -10.29 -7.04
CA GLU A 129 -17.99 -11.60 -7.72
C GLU A 129 -17.37 -12.65 -6.78
N GLN A 130 -16.32 -12.25 -6.03
CA GLN A 130 -15.64 -13.17 -5.13
C GLN A 130 -16.48 -13.57 -3.93
N LEU A 131 -17.23 -12.65 -3.34
CA LEU A 131 -18.13 -12.93 -2.22
C LEU A 131 -19.46 -13.52 -2.66
N GLN A 132 -19.73 -13.62 -3.95
CA GLN A 132 -21.01 -14.11 -4.52
C GLN A 132 -22.22 -13.32 -4.00
N ILE A 133 -22.07 -12.00 -3.83
CA ILE A 133 -23.15 -11.10 -3.39
C ILE A 133 -23.44 -10.07 -4.49
N PRO A 134 -24.64 -9.46 -4.51
CA PRO A 134 -24.97 -8.41 -5.48
C PRO A 134 -24.00 -7.22 -5.41
N LEU A 135 -23.64 -6.66 -6.57
CA LEU A 135 -22.80 -5.44 -6.63
C LEU A 135 -23.47 -4.26 -5.91
N SER A 136 -24.80 -4.15 -5.99
CA SER A 136 -25.56 -3.14 -5.25
C SER A 136 -25.34 -3.22 -3.73
N GLU A 137 -25.26 -4.44 -3.18
CA GLU A 137 -24.97 -4.63 -1.75
C GLU A 137 -23.57 -4.16 -1.36
N VAL A 138 -22.57 -4.46 -2.21
CA VAL A 138 -21.18 -3.97 -2.00
C VAL A 138 -21.14 -2.45 -1.95
N GLN A 139 -21.91 -1.78 -2.84
CA GLN A 139 -21.97 -0.33 -2.96
C GLN A 139 -22.75 0.32 -1.81
N GLU A 140 -23.94 -0.18 -1.50
CA GLU A 140 -24.82 0.34 -0.45
C GLU A 140 -24.18 0.20 0.94
N LYS A 141 -23.53 -0.92 1.21
CA LYS A 141 -22.81 -1.17 2.47
C LYS A 141 -21.40 -0.61 2.49
N ALA A 142 -20.95 0.05 1.41
CA ALA A 142 -19.61 0.61 1.25
C ALA A 142 -18.50 -0.39 1.63
N LEU A 143 -18.63 -1.66 1.17
CA LEU A 143 -17.67 -2.72 1.48
C LEU A 143 -16.30 -2.47 0.84
N VAL A 144 -16.24 -1.62 -0.19
CA VAL A 144 -15.01 -1.05 -0.75
C VAL A 144 -14.99 0.45 -0.43
N TYR A 145 -14.22 0.81 0.58
CA TYR A 145 -14.15 2.18 1.09
C TYR A 145 -12.88 2.90 0.58
N PRO A 146 -13.01 4.07 -0.06
CA PRO A 146 -11.87 4.76 -0.68
C PRO A 146 -11.03 5.60 0.28
N CYS A 147 -10.97 5.33 1.55
CA CYS A 147 -10.15 5.99 2.57
C CYS A 147 -10.02 7.52 2.43
N ASN A 148 -11.12 8.19 2.07
CA ASN A 148 -11.16 9.63 1.77
C ASN A 148 -11.69 10.48 2.94
N ARG A 149 -11.78 9.91 4.14
CA ARG A 149 -12.14 10.62 5.37
C ARG A 149 -11.10 10.40 6.45
N ALA A 150 -10.85 11.45 7.22
CA ALA A 150 -10.06 11.39 8.44
C ALA A 150 -10.89 10.81 9.60
N PRO A 151 -10.28 10.43 10.73
CA PRO A 151 -11.00 9.96 11.93
C PRO A 151 -12.01 10.99 12.48
N ASP A 152 -11.72 12.27 12.30
CA ASP A 152 -12.60 13.38 12.69
C ASP A 152 -13.77 13.63 11.69
N GLY A 153 -13.88 12.78 10.65
CA GLY A 153 -14.89 12.89 9.59
C GLY A 153 -14.55 13.90 8.48
N SER A 154 -13.47 14.66 8.62
CA SER A 154 -13.02 15.60 7.58
C SER A 154 -12.63 14.89 6.29
N HIS A 155 -12.79 15.57 5.16
CA HIS A 155 -12.43 15.00 3.86
C HIS A 155 -10.92 14.92 3.70
N ARG A 156 -10.41 13.73 3.35
CA ARG A 156 -9.02 13.52 2.95
C ARG A 156 -8.92 13.26 1.45
N SER A 157 -7.92 13.84 0.83
CA SER A 157 -7.61 13.49 -0.56
C SER A 157 -7.15 12.03 -0.62
N ASN A 158 -7.80 11.24 -1.49
CA ASN A 158 -7.33 9.92 -1.90
C ASN A 158 -7.15 9.95 -3.42
N GLY A 159 -6.22 9.14 -3.94
CA GLY A 159 -5.84 9.19 -5.35
C GLY A 159 -4.88 10.34 -5.65
N ARG A 160 -3.76 10.38 -4.93
CA ARG A 160 -2.69 11.36 -5.13
C ARG A 160 -1.91 11.06 -6.39
N MET A 161 -1.66 12.11 -7.17
CA MET A 161 -0.83 12.03 -8.36
C MET A 161 0.59 12.50 -8.01
N ILE A 162 1.56 11.62 -8.16
CA ILE A 162 2.98 11.99 -8.14
C ILE A 162 3.38 12.32 -9.57
N ASN A 163 3.83 13.55 -9.82
CA ASN A 163 4.41 13.95 -11.10
C ASN A 163 5.91 14.17 -10.93
N ARG A 164 6.73 13.22 -11.36
CA ARG A 164 8.19 13.25 -11.22
C ARG A 164 8.85 14.53 -11.76
N ASN A 165 8.22 15.18 -12.74
CA ASN A 165 8.76 16.37 -13.39
C ASN A 165 8.21 17.67 -12.79
N SER A 166 7.45 17.61 -11.71
CA SER A 166 6.91 18.77 -11.00
C SER A 166 7.90 19.26 -9.93
N LEU A 167 7.85 20.54 -9.59
CA LEU A 167 8.67 21.14 -8.53
C LEU A 167 8.37 20.54 -7.15
N ASP A 168 7.13 20.10 -6.94
CA ASP A 168 6.64 19.47 -5.71
C ASP A 168 6.67 17.92 -5.75
N ALA A 169 7.44 17.33 -6.68
CA ALA A 169 7.51 15.88 -6.86
C ALA A 169 7.93 15.14 -5.58
N SER A 170 8.87 15.70 -4.81
CA SER A 170 9.33 15.12 -3.55
C SER A 170 8.21 15.12 -2.52
N GLU A 171 7.53 16.24 -2.33
CA GLU A 171 6.40 16.38 -1.41
C GLU A 171 5.26 15.42 -1.77
N GLN A 172 4.89 15.33 -3.05
CA GLN A 172 3.88 14.39 -3.53
C GLN A 172 4.25 12.94 -3.22
N LYS A 173 5.53 12.57 -3.38
CA LYS A 173 6.04 11.25 -3.06
C LYS A 173 5.99 10.97 -1.57
N GLU A 174 6.48 11.89 -0.75
CA GLU A 174 6.50 11.76 0.71
C GLU A 174 5.09 11.63 1.28
N GLU A 175 4.16 12.46 0.82
CA GLU A 175 2.77 12.38 1.25
C GLU A 175 2.09 11.07 0.83
N SER A 176 2.45 10.53 -0.34
CA SER A 176 1.98 9.22 -0.79
C SER A 176 2.53 8.08 0.08
N ILE A 177 3.81 8.14 0.45
CA ILE A 177 4.44 7.20 1.38
C ILE A 177 3.77 7.32 2.75
N ARG A 178 3.58 8.56 3.26
CA ARG A 178 2.91 8.83 4.53
C ARG A 178 1.49 8.24 4.56
N GLN A 179 0.71 8.39 3.48
CA GLN A 179 -0.62 7.79 3.38
C GLN A 179 -0.58 6.26 3.43
N LEU A 180 0.34 5.64 2.70
CA LEU A 180 0.46 4.18 2.64
C LEU A 180 1.11 3.57 3.88
N SER A 181 1.92 4.33 4.63
CA SER A 181 2.61 3.84 5.82
C SER A 181 1.67 3.33 6.91
N TYR A 182 0.41 3.75 6.88
CA TYR A 182 -0.65 3.16 7.73
C TYR A 182 -0.72 1.63 7.62
N LEU A 183 -0.44 1.07 6.44
CA LEU A 183 -0.42 -0.39 6.23
C LEU A 183 0.78 -1.06 6.90
N GLY A 184 1.76 -0.28 7.32
CA GLY A 184 2.96 -0.77 8.00
C GLY A 184 2.85 -0.82 9.52
N LYS A 185 1.77 -0.27 10.11
CA LYS A 185 1.56 -0.29 11.57
C LYS A 185 1.50 -1.72 12.12
N VAL A 186 1.91 -1.93 13.34
CA VAL A 186 1.75 -3.19 14.07
C VAL A 186 0.60 -3.02 15.05
N ASP A 187 -0.42 -3.87 14.96
CA ASP A 187 -1.54 -3.89 15.90
C ASP A 187 -1.37 -5.03 16.89
N GLU A 188 -1.32 -4.70 18.17
CA GLU A 188 -1.25 -5.68 19.25
C GLU A 188 -2.56 -6.47 19.40
N ASP A 189 -3.70 -5.83 19.08
CA ASP A 189 -5.03 -6.42 19.17
C ASP A 189 -5.42 -7.27 17.95
N ASP A 190 -4.49 -7.49 17.00
CA ASP A 190 -4.77 -8.29 15.82
C ASP A 190 -4.77 -9.79 16.16
N VAL A 191 -5.95 -10.38 16.22
CA VAL A 191 -6.20 -11.79 16.55
C VAL A 191 -5.91 -12.76 15.39
N THR A 192 -5.44 -12.27 14.25
CA THR A 192 -5.06 -13.13 13.11
C THR A 192 -3.99 -14.13 13.54
N ASP A 193 -4.20 -15.41 13.26
CA ASP A 193 -3.22 -16.46 13.50
C ASP A 193 -1.83 -16.07 12.94
N SER A 194 -0.80 -16.36 13.70
CA SER A 194 0.60 -16.08 13.33
C SER A 194 1.04 -16.80 12.04
N ALA A 195 0.44 -17.93 11.70
CA ALA A 195 0.67 -18.67 10.47
C ALA A 195 -0.03 -18.02 9.25
N THR A 196 -1.05 -17.21 9.47
CA THR A 196 -1.79 -16.54 8.42
C THR A 196 -1.01 -15.31 7.92
N ARG A 197 -0.87 -15.21 6.61
CA ARG A 197 -0.19 -14.05 5.98
C ARG A 197 -0.97 -12.75 6.24
N LYS A 198 -0.31 -11.78 6.88
CA LYS A 198 -0.89 -10.48 7.23
C LYS A 198 -0.53 -9.36 6.24
N PHE A 199 0.53 -9.50 5.46
CA PHE A 199 0.99 -8.47 4.53
C PHE A 199 1.26 -9.05 3.15
N PHE A 200 0.80 -8.33 2.13
CA PHE A 200 0.85 -8.72 0.72
C PHE A 200 1.52 -7.60 -0.06
N ALA A 201 2.24 -7.98 -1.10
CA ALA A 201 2.75 -7.05 -2.11
C ALA A 201 2.73 -7.73 -3.47
N SER A 202 2.44 -6.98 -4.51
CA SER A 202 2.67 -7.42 -5.88
C SER A 202 4.17 -7.63 -6.11
N GLN A 203 4.50 -8.47 -7.09
CA GLN A 203 5.91 -8.80 -7.38
C GLN A 203 6.53 -7.75 -8.32
N PHE A 204 6.49 -6.47 -7.93
CA PHE A 204 6.98 -5.36 -8.76
C PHE A 204 8.49 -5.38 -9.05
N TYR A 205 9.24 -6.28 -8.38
CA TYR A 205 10.67 -6.47 -8.63
C TYR A 205 11.01 -7.43 -9.78
N LYS A 206 10.05 -8.22 -10.29
CA LYS A 206 10.37 -9.29 -11.25
C LYS A 206 10.80 -8.78 -12.63
N ASP A 207 10.32 -7.60 -13.03
CA ASP A 207 10.55 -7.06 -14.38
C ASP A 207 11.63 -5.98 -14.43
N TYR A 208 12.06 -5.47 -13.27
CA TYR A 208 13.17 -4.53 -13.18
C TYR A 208 14.38 -5.30 -12.65
N ASN A 209 15.46 -5.34 -13.41
CA ASN A 209 16.71 -6.04 -13.06
C ASN A 209 17.04 -5.89 -11.55
N ARG A 210 16.48 -6.77 -10.74
CA ARG A 210 16.58 -6.81 -9.27
C ARG A 210 18.01 -6.61 -8.76
N THR A 211 18.99 -7.04 -9.58
CA THR A 211 20.41 -6.96 -9.27
C THR A 211 20.98 -5.55 -9.45
N MET A 212 20.42 -4.74 -10.37
CA MET A 212 20.93 -3.39 -10.66
C MET A 212 20.37 -2.35 -9.69
N THR A 213 19.05 -2.39 -9.40
CA THR A 213 18.43 -1.41 -8.50
C THR A 213 18.93 -1.56 -7.06
N LEU A 214 19.05 -2.78 -6.55
CA LEU A 214 19.62 -3.02 -5.23
C LEU A 214 21.12 -2.70 -5.16
N LYS A 215 21.91 -3.03 -6.18
CA LYS A 215 23.34 -2.67 -6.20
C LYS A 215 23.55 -1.17 -6.28
N ARG A 216 22.75 -0.44 -7.08
CA ARG A 216 22.82 1.01 -7.20
C ARG A 216 22.38 1.69 -5.91
N TYR A 217 21.27 1.27 -5.34
CA TYR A 217 20.76 1.73 -4.05
C TYR A 217 21.78 1.54 -2.90
N TRP A 218 22.39 0.35 -2.80
CA TRP A 218 23.41 0.09 -1.78
C TRP A 218 24.74 0.80 -2.06
N ALA A 219 25.06 1.08 -3.34
CA ALA A 219 26.26 1.85 -3.70
C ALA A 219 26.08 3.34 -3.36
N GLU A 220 24.93 3.93 -3.63
CA GLU A 220 24.59 5.31 -3.28
C GLU A 220 24.62 5.50 -1.74
N ARG A 221 24.05 4.59 -0.96
CA ARG A 221 24.12 4.66 0.51
C ARG A 221 25.52 4.46 1.11
N LYS A 222 26.36 3.67 0.47
CA LYS A 222 27.76 3.58 0.89
C LYS A 222 28.52 4.85 0.61
N ALA A 223 28.20 5.55 -0.48
CA ALA A 223 28.78 6.84 -0.80
C ALA A 223 28.37 7.93 0.21
N ASP A 224 27.06 7.99 0.57
CA ASP A 224 26.55 8.93 1.57
C ASP A 224 27.11 8.67 2.97
N ALA A 225 27.24 7.42 3.38
CA ALA A 225 27.83 7.04 4.67
C ALA A 225 29.35 7.36 4.74
N SER A 226 30.04 7.36 3.61
CA SER A 226 31.48 7.72 3.54
C SER A 226 31.71 9.21 3.45
N SER A 227 30.76 10.00 2.96
CA SER A 227 30.85 11.47 2.91
C SER A 227 30.48 12.16 4.22
N GLY A 228 29.71 11.48 5.09
CA GLY A 228 29.30 12.01 6.41
C GLY A 228 30.35 11.89 7.53
N SER A 229 31.48 11.18 7.32
CA SER A 229 32.50 10.98 8.35
C SER A 229 33.69 11.95 8.29
N SER A 230 33.63 13.00 7.48
CA SER A 230 34.76 13.96 7.28
C SER A 230 34.57 15.32 7.97
N ILE A 231 33.66 15.49 8.91
CA ILE A 231 33.54 16.74 9.67
C ILE A 231 33.68 16.41 11.16
N GLY A 232 34.91 16.50 11.66
CA GLY A 232 35.13 16.39 13.11
C GLY A 232 36.58 16.13 13.49
N SER A 233 37.52 16.99 13.11
CA SER A 233 38.80 17.15 13.80
C SER A 233 39.40 18.48 13.45
N ILE A 234 39.04 19.50 14.20
CA ILE A 234 39.88 20.64 14.53
C ILE A 234 39.55 21.02 15.97
#